data_c5e811f36fa98105e63e4383d040b4ce
#
_entry.id   c5e811f36fa98105e63e4383d040b4ce
#
_cell.length_a   1.000
_cell.length_b   1.000
_cell.length_c   1.000
_cell.angle_alpha   90.00
_cell.angle_beta   90.00
_cell.angle_gamma   90.00
#
_symmetry.space_group_name_H-M   'P 1'
#
loop_
_entity.id
_entity.type
_entity.pdbx_description
1 polymer ?
#
loop_
_entity_poly.entity_id
_entity_poly.type
_entity_poly.pdbx_seq_one_letter_code
_entity_poly.pdbx_strand_id
1 'polypeptide(L)'
;MKFGDFVKVKSLASPAGFKENLQRLGLDMPCDEVLESGPDSVMAQPLKIGSMVVGNRYAVHPMEGWDGHADGSPSEHTQRRWRHFGLSGAKMIWGGEAVAVRHDGRANPRQLVMGSHTLSALGQLRETLVGAHRQAMGSDQGLVVGLQLTHSGRFCKPNDDARMEPRVLYHHPLLDGKFGPKERLVLMSDGDIRALIEDFVVAAKRAWQVGFQFVDLKHCHGYLGHEFLSAKTRPGDYGGSMRSEEHTSELQSH
;
A
#
# COMPACT_ATOMS: atom_id res chain seq x y z
N MET A 1 -33.48 -1.55 10.39
CA MET A 1 -32.45 -1.97 11.34
C MET A 1 -31.60 -0.74 11.69
N LYS A 2 -31.43 -0.39 12.96
CA LYS A 2 -30.56 0.72 13.38
C LYS A 2 -29.17 0.18 13.67
N PHE A 3 -28.14 1.01 13.62
CA PHE A 3 -26.75 0.57 13.89
C PHE A 3 -26.59 -0.15 15.25
N GLY A 4 -27.37 0.25 16.27
CA GLY A 4 -27.36 -0.38 17.59
C GLY A 4 -27.99 -1.78 17.64
N ASP A 5 -28.70 -2.20 16.61
CA ASP A 5 -29.34 -3.51 16.55
C ASP A 5 -28.36 -4.64 16.15
N PHE A 6 -27.15 -4.27 15.68
CA PHE A 6 -26.11 -5.24 15.32
C PHE A 6 -25.32 -5.69 16.56
N VAL A 7 -25.27 -6.99 16.75
CA VAL A 7 -24.46 -7.61 17.78
C VAL A 7 -22.97 -7.47 17.44
N LYS A 8 -22.18 -7.01 18.39
CA LYS A 8 -20.71 -6.97 18.21
C LYS A 8 -20.16 -8.40 18.20
N VAL A 9 -19.37 -8.77 17.20
CA VAL A 9 -18.79 -10.12 17.05
C VAL A 9 -18.10 -10.58 18.34
N LYS A 10 -17.36 -9.69 19.01
CA LYS A 10 -16.68 -10.01 20.29
C LYS A 10 -17.60 -10.42 21.44
N SER A 11 -18.91 -10.15 21.34
CA SER A 11 -19.90 -10.59 22.35
C SER A 11 -20.51 -11.95 22.04
N LEU A 12 -20.20 -12.52 20.87
CA LEU A 12 -20.58 -13.87 20.49
C LEU A 12 -19.50 -14.82 21.02
N ALA A 13 -19.77 -15.47 22.14
CA ALA A 13 -18.74 -16.20 22.90
C ALA A 13 -18.26 -17.51 22.26
N SER A 14 -18.92 -17.98 21.18
CA SER A 14 -18.61 -19.26 20.55
C SER A 14 -19.03 -19.29 19.07
N PRO A 15 -18.49 -20.21 18.26
CA PRO A 15 -18.97 -20.46 16.90
C PRO A 15 -20.48 -20.76 16.85
N ALA A 16 -21.01 -21.48 17.83
CA ALA A 16 -22.45 -21.76 17.93
C ALA A 16 -23.26 -20.47 18.08
N GLY A 17 -22.87 -19.57 19.00
CA GLY A 17 -23.52 -18.28 19.15
C GLY A 17 -23.42 -17.37 17.93
N PHE A 18 -22.31 -17.47 17.19
CA PHE A 18 -22.16 -16.79 15.90
C PHE A 18 -23.13 -17.35 14.84
N LYS A 19 -23.22 -18.67 14.69
CA LYS A 19 -24.15 -19.35 13.78
C LYS A 19 -25.61 -19.02 14.10
N GLU A 20 -25.98 -19.03 15.38
CA GLU A 20 -27.32 -18.64 15.82
C GLU A 20 -27.65 -17.19 15.43
N ASN A 21 -26.70 -16.26 15.62
CA ASN A 21 -26.88 -14.88 15.19
C ASN A 21 -27.04 -14.75 13.67
N LEU A 22 -26.29 -15.52 12.87
CA LEU A 22 -26.46 -15.57 11.42
C LEU A 22 -27.85 -16.06 11.02
N GLN A 23 -28.33 -17.14 11.63
CA GLN A 23 -29.68 -17.68 11.39
C GLN A 23 -30.76 -16.63 11.72
N ARG A 24 -30.62 -15.93 12.86
CA ARG A 24 -31.54 -14.85 13.25
C ARG A 24 -31.57 -13.70 12.22
N LEU A 25 -30.47 -13.46 11.51
CA LEU A 25 -30.36 -12.45 10.48
C LEU A 25 -30.74 -12.96 9.08
N GLY A 26 -31.06 -14.26 8.93
CA GLY A 26 -31.34 -14.89 7.64
C GLY A 26 -30.10 -14.95 6.73
N LEU A 27 -28.90 -15.02 7.32
CA LEU A 27 -27.64 -15.08 6.60
C LEU A 27 -27.06 -16.49 6.63
N ASP A 28 -26.51 -16.92 5.51
CA ASP A 28 -25.68 -18.13 5.41
C ASP A 28 -24.22 -17.72 5.18
N MET A 29 -23.36 -18.07 6.16
CA MET A 29 -21.94 -17.78 6.10
C MET A 29 -21.16 -18.94 6.72
N PRO A 30 -20.10 -19.44 6.03
CA PRO A 30 -19.24 -20.51 6.57
C PRO A 30 -18.62 -20.09 7.91
N CYS A 31 -18.66 -20.97 8.87
CA CYS A 31 -18.01 -20.80 10.16
C CYS A 31 -17.60 -22.17 10.71
N ASP A 32 -16.30 -22.37 10.84
CA ASP A 32 -15.74 -23.58 11.42
C ASP A 32 -15.98 -23.59 12.95
N GLU A 33 -16.24 -24.76 13.50
CA GLU A 33 -16.44 -24.92 14.94
C GLU A 33 -15.12 -25.04 15.70
N VAL A 34 -14.12 -25.58 15.02
CA VAL A 34 -12.79 -25.79 15.56
C VAL A 34 -11.78 -25.08 14.66
N LEU A 35 -10.94 -24.24 15.28
CA LEU A 35 -9.82 -23.62 14.60
C LEU A 35 -8.67 -24.63 14.53
N GLU A 36 -8.34 -25.08 13.32
CA GLU A 36 -7.13 -25.85 13.12
C GLU A 36 -5.89 -25.00 13.38
N SER A 37 -4.96 -25.55 14.14
CA SER A 37 -3.69 -24.90 14.47
C SER A 37 -2.50 -25.74 13.99
N GLY A 38 -1.32 -25.12 13.96
CA GLY A 38 -0.10 -25.80 13.52
C GLY A 38 0.07 -25.88 12.00
N PRO A 39 0.94 -26.77 11.50
CA PRO A 39 1.32 -26.82 10.09
C PRO A 39 0.19 -27.20 9.15
N ASP A 40 -0.84 -27.90 9.64
CA ASP A 40 -1.98 -28.36 8.84
C ASP A 40 -3.07 -27.29 8.70
N SER A 41 -2.99 -26.21 9.46
CA SER A 41 -3.97 -25.10 9.36
C SER A 41 -3.97 -24.47 7.98
N VAL A 42 -5.14 -24.00 7.53
CA VAL A 42 -5.30 -23.29 6.25
C VAL A 42 -4.35 -22.10 6.12
N MET A 43 -4.10 -21.39 7.22
CA MET A 43 -3.20 -20.22 7.23
C MET A 43 -1.72 -20.58 7.08
N ALA A 44 -1.34 -21.80 7.46
CA ALA A 44 0.03 -22.29 7.31
C ALA A 44 0.30 -22.86 5.90
N GLN A 45 -0.76 -23.14 5.12
CA GLN A 45 -0.59 -23.71 3.78
C GLN A 45 0.00 -22.71 2.79
N PRO A 46 0.87 -23.15 1.89
CA PRO A 46 1.41 -22.31 0.84
C PRO A 46 0.31 -21.84 -0.13
N LEU A 47 0.55 -20.70 -0.77
CA LEU A 47 -0.32 -20.13 -1.79
C LEU A 47 0.47 -19.92 -3.08
N LYS A 48 -0.01 -20.47 -4.19
CA LYS A 48 0.57 -20.23 -5.51
C LYS A 48 -0.12 -19.04 -6.17
N ILE A 49 0.68 -18.03 -6.58
CA ILE A 49 0.23 -16.82 -7.29
C ILE A 49 1.05 -16.73 -8.58
N GLY A 50 0.47 -17.11 -9.71
CA GLY A 50 1.20 -17.22 -10.97
C GLY A 50 2.39 -18.17 -10.85
N SER A 51 3.60 -17.67 -11.07
CA SER A 51 4.86 -18.41 -10.92
C SER A 51 5.43 -18.36 -9.48
N MET A 52 4.91 -17.50 -8.61
CA MET A 52 5.38 -17.36 -7.24
C MET A 52 4.69 -18.35 -6.30
N VAL A 53 5.44 -18.84 -5.32
CA VAL A 53 4.91 -19.65 -4.22
C VAL A 53 5.17 -18.90 -2.91
N VAL A 54 4.09 -18.49 -2.27
CA VAL A 54 4.12 -17.87 -0.93
C VAL A 54 4.00 -18.97 0.11
N GLY A 55 4.92 -19.05 1.05
CA GLY A 55 5.05 -20.21 1.94
C GLY A 55 3.96 -20.35 3.02
N ASN A 56 3.15 -19.33 3.25
CA ASN A 56 1.93 -19.36 4.08
C ASN A 56 0.97 -18.24 3.68
N ARG A 57 -0.20 -18.16 4.31
CA ARG A 57 -1.24 -17.18 3.97
C ARG A 57 -1.27 -15.95 4.87
N TYR A 58 -0.17 -15.69 5.59
CA TYR A 58 -0.01 -14.45 6.35
C TYR A 58 0.67 -13.38 5.51
N ALA A 59 0.09 -12.18 5.50
CA ALA A 59 0.63 -11.04 4.78
C ALA A 59 0.84 -9.83 5.70
N VAL A 60 1.99 -9.17 5.57
CA VAL A 60 2.23 -7.84 6.14
C VAL A 60 1.83 -6.81 5.10
N HIS A 61 0.83 -6.00 5.41
CA HIS A 61 0.36 -4.93 4.53
C HIS A 61 1.27 -3.71 4.58
N PRO A 62 1.29 -2.89 3.50
CA PRO A 62 2.10 -1.67 3.47
C PRO A 62 1.58 -0.63 4.46
N MET A 63 2.52 0.01 5.16
CA MET A 63 2.27 1.06 6.13
C MET A 63 3.19 2.24 5.86
N GLU A 64 2.67 3.45 5.91
CA GLU A 64 3.49 4.65 5.89
C GLU A 64 4.03 4.93 7.29
N GLY A 65 5.29 4.59 7.53
CA GLY A 65 5.92 4.78 8.85
C GLY A 65 6.23 6.23 9.16
N TRP A 66 6.53 7.03 8.14
CA TRP A 66 6.98 8.42 8.25
C TRP A 66 8.12 8.60 9.26
N ASP A 67 8.98 7.60 9.33
CA ASP A 67 10.08 7.50 10.27
C ASP A 67 11.47 7.46 9.59
N GLY A 68 11.51 7.75 8.28
CA GLY A 68 12.74 7.86 7.51
C GLY A 68 13.52 9.16 7.78
N HIS A 69 14.63 9.33 7.08
CA HIS A 69 15.37 10.58 7.05
C HIS A 69 14.74 11.59 6.09
N ALA A 70 15.12 12.87 6.21
CA ALA A 70 14.59 13.94 5.37
C ALA A 70 14.88 13.75 3.88
N ASP A 71 15.98 13.09 3.54
CA ASP A 71 16.34 12.73 2.16
C ASP A 71 15.53 11.55 1.59
N GLY A 72 14.67 10.92 2.41
CA GLY A 72 13.86 9.77 2.02
C GLY A 72 14.55 8.42 2.17
N SER A 73 15.72 8.35 2.80
CA SER A 73 16.39 7.11 3.14
C SER A 73 15.82 6.51 4.44
N PRO A 74 15.91 5.15 4.63
CA PRO A 74 15.46 4.49 5.85
C PRO A 74 16.29 4.89 7.07
N SER A 75 15.63 5.23 8.17
CA SER A 75 16.26 5.43 9.48
C SER A 75 16.44 4.11 10.25
N GLU A 76 17.04 4.18 11.43
CA GLU A 76 17.11 3.03 12.36
C GLU A 76 15.70 2.55 12.79
N HIS A 77 14.74 3.46 12.94
CA HIS A 77 13.35 3.10 13.25
C HIS A 77 12.71 2.32 12.11
N THR A 78 12.91 2.76 10.87
CA THR A 78 12.45 2.06 9.67
C THR A 78 13.08 0.66 9.59
N GLN A 79 14.39 0.56 9.79
CA GLN A 79 15.11 -0.72 9.77
C GLN A 79 14.64 -1.67 10.87
N ARG A 80 14.43 -1.17 12.09
CA ARG A 80 13.86 -1.96 13.19
C ARG A 80 12.49 -2.51 12.86
N ARG A 81 11.61 -1.70 12.27
CA ARG A 81 10.26 -2.10 11.86
C ARG A 81 10.31 -3.20 10.79
N TRP A 82 11.16 -3.05 9.78
CA TRP A 82 11.33 -4.04 8.73
C TRP A 82 11.94 -5.33 9.24
N ARG A 83 12.87 -5.24 10.18
CA ARG A 83 13.39 -6.42 10.89
C ARG A 83 12.26 -7.19 11.58
N HIS A 84 11.32 -6.49 12.24
CA HIS A 84 10.17 -7.13 12.87
C HIS A 84 9.21 -7.78 11.85
N PHE A 85 9.06 -7.22 10.65
CA PHE A 85 8.33 -7.89 9.59
C PHE A 85 8.98 -9.23 9.23
N GLY A 86 10.30 -9.28 9.12
CA GLY A 86 11.03 -10.52 8.91
C GLY A 86 10.82 -11.54 10.04
N LEU A 87 10.83 -11.10 11.30
CA LEU A 87 10.63 -11.96 12.47
C LEU A 87 9.20 -12.48 12.63
N SER A 88 8.21 -11.87 11.95
CA SER A 88 6.79 -12.22 12.10
C SER A 88 6.42 -13.62 11.59
N GLY A 89 7.25 -14.21 10.74
CA GLY A 89 6.96 -15.49 10.08
C GLY A 89 6.00 -15.39 8.89
N ALA A 90 5.41 -14.21 8.61
CA ALA A 90 4.62 -13.99 7.41
C ALA A 90 5.48 -14.20 6.16
N LYS A 91 4.95 -14.93 5.18
CA LYS A 91 5.66 -15.25 3.93
C LYS A 91 5.31 -14.28 2.79
N MET A 92 4.32 -13.41 2.96
CA MET A 92 4.02 -12.31 2.04
C MET A 92 4.27 -10.97 2.75
N ILE A 93 5.21 -10.20 2.27
CA ILE A 93 5.38 -8.81 2.67
C ILE A 93 4.84 -7.95 1.53
N TRP A 94 3.59 -7.51 1.66
CA TRP A 94 2.89 -6.75 0.62
C TRP A 94 3.28 -5.28 0.68
N GLY A 95 4.53 -5.00 0.34
CA GLY A 95 5.03 -3.65 0.27
C GLY A 95 5.70 -3.10 1.51
N GLY A 96 5.49 -3.67 2.70
CA GLY A 96 6.10 -3.26 3.98
C GLY A 96 6.08 -1.74 4.28
N GLU A 97 6.26 -0.92 3.26
CA GLU A 97 6.27 0.54 3.26
C GLU A 97 5.58 1.07 2.00
N ALA A 98 4.99 2.25 2.07
CA ALA A 98 4.54 3.02 0.92
C ALA A 98 5.60 4.08 0.58
N VAL A 99 6.39 3.82 -0.46
CA VAL A 99 7.53 4.62 -0.87
C VAL A 99 7.10 5.61 -1.95
N ALA A 100 7.39 6.89 -1.78
CA ALA A 100 7.09 7.90 -2.79
C ALA A 100 7.99 7.74 -4.02
N VAL A 101 7.44 7.86 -5.22
CA VAL A 101 8.22 7.79 -6.47
C VAL A 101 8.94 9.10 -6.78
N ARG A 102 8.50 10.20 -6.15
CA ARG A 102 9.04 11.57 -6.30
C ARG A 102 9.07 12.27 -4.96
N HIS A 103 9.99 13.21 -4.79
CA HIS A 103 10.05 14.03 -3.58
C HIS A 103 8.73 14.79 -3.34
N ASP A 104 8.19 15.46 -4.35
CA ASP A 104 6.95 16.24 -4.26
C ASP A 104 5.68 15.39 -4.13
N GLY A 105 5.80 14.06 -4.25
CA GLY A 105 4.73 13.09 -4.01
C GLY A 105 4.63 12.55 -2.58
N ARG A 106 5.47 13.02 -1.65
CA ARG A 106 5.51 12.55 -0.26
C ARG A 106 4.32 13.07 0.55
N ALA A 107 3.73 12.21 1.38
CA ALA A 107 2.70 12.61 2.36
C ALA A 107 3.28 13.21 3.64
N ASN A 108 4.58 13.02 3.88
CA ASN A 108 5.30 13.50 5.05
C ASN A 108 6.78 13.72 4.70
N PRO A 109 7.49 14.71 5.28
CA PRO A 109 8.90 14.96 5.01
C PRO A 109 9.83 13.78 5.33
N ARG A 110 9.35 12.82 6.12
CA ARG A 110 10.10 11.61 6.51
C ARG A 110 9.61 10.35 5.81
N GLN A 111 8.74 10.46 4.80
CA GLN A 111 8.37 9.33 3.98
C GLN A 111 9.54 8.90 3.09
N LEU A 112 9.72 7.60 2.92
CA LEU A 112 10.75 7.04 2.04
C LEU A 112 10.50 7.44 0.58
N VAL A 113 11.58 7.59 -0.20
CA VAL A 113 11.55 7.92 -1.62
C VAL A 113 12.35 6.91 -2.42
N MET A 114 11.83 6.46 -3.57
CA MET A 114 12.55 5.61 -4.52
C MET A 114 13.39 6.49 -5.46
N GLY A 115 14.48 7.04 -4.94
CA GLY A 115 15.45 7.82 -5.69
C GLY A 115 16.71 7.01 -6.05
N SER A 116 17.56 7.54 -6.95
CA SER A 116 18.89 6.96 -7.20
C SER A 116 19.77 7.01 -5.95
N HIS A 117 19.66 8.07 -5.16
CA HIS A 117 20.41 8.28 -3.93
C HIS A 117 19.96 7.38 -2.76
N THR A 118 18.71 6.88 -2.77
CA THR A 118 18.17 5.99 -1.72
C THR A 118 18.16 4.52 -2.11
N LEU A 119 18.48 4.20 -3.37
CA LEU A 119 18.36 2.85 -3.93
C LEU A 119 19.11 1.80 -3.11
N SER A 120 20.39 2.06 -2.79
CA SER A 120 21.21 1.14 -1.98
C SER A 120 20.63 0.94 -0.58
N ALA A 121 20.16 2.01 0.06
CA ALA A 121 19.61 1.95 1.40
C ALA A 121 18.26 1.17 1.43
N LEU A 122 17.44 1.29 0.39
CA LEU A 122 16.20 0.50 0.26
C LEU A 122 16.49 -0.99 -0.01
N GLY A 123 17.56 -1.28 -0.76
CA GLY A 123 18.05 -2.65 -0.91
C GLY A 123 18.52 -3.24 0.42
N GLN A 124 19.29 -2.49 1.21
CA GLN A 124 19.73 -2.91 2.55
C GLN A 124 18.54 -3.10 3.51
N LEU A 125 17.52 -2.25 3.41
CA LEU A 125 16.28 -2.39 4.20
C LEU A 125 15.60 -3.72 3.90
N ARG A 126 15.49 -4.09 2.61
CA ARG A 126 14.97 -5.40 2.20
C ARG A 126 15.81 -6.55 2.77
N GLU A 127 17.15 -6.47 2.65
CA GLU A 127 18.06 -7.49 3.17
C GLU A 127 17.99 -7.63 4.70
N THR A 128 17.75 -6.54 5.44
CA THR A 128 17.49 -6.57 6.89
C THR A 128 16.28 -7.44 7.21
N LEU A 129 15.20 -7.30 6.45
CA LEU A 129 14.00 -8.13 6.59
C LEU A 129 14.27 -9.60 6.26
N VAL A 130 14.85 -9.86 5.08
CA VAL A 130 15.14 -11.23 4.60
C VAL A 130 16.10 -11.95 5.53
N GLY A 131 17.16 -11.27 5.98
CA GLY A 131 18.12 -11.81 6.95
C GLY A 131 17.48 -12.17 8.29
N ALA A 132 16.64 -11.28 8.82
CA ALA A 132 15.89 -11.52 10.06
C ALA A 132 14.93 -12.72 9.91
N HIS A 133 14.25 -12.82 8.77
CA HIS A 133 13.37 -13.94 8.48
C HIS A 133 14.14 -15.26 8.40
N ARG A 134 15.24 -15.29 7.65
CA ARG A 134 16.09 -16.48 7.53
C ARG A 134 16.64 -16.92 8.88
N GLN A 135 17.07 -15.97 9.71
CA GLN A 135 17.57 -16.27 11.06
C GLN A 135 16.49 -16.87 11.97
N ALA A 136 15.26 -16.34 11.91
CA ALA A 136 14.17 -16.78 12.79
C ALA A 136 13.48 -18.07 12.31
N MET A 137 13.35 -18.25 10.98
CA MET A 137 12.60 -19.35 10.39
C MET A 137 13.49 -20.47 9.79
N GLY A 138 14.80 -20.32 9.84
CA GLY A 138 15.77 -21.25 9.28
C GLY A 138 15.92 -21.17 7.75
N SER A 139 14.99 -20.51 7.05
CA SER A 139 14.98 -20.39 5.58
C SER A 139 14.15 -19.21 5.14
N ASP A 140 14.48 -18.61 4.00
CA ASP A 140 13.67 -17.62 3.29
C ASP A 140 12.87 -18.24 2.12
N GLN A 141 12.85 -19.54 2.00
CA GLN A 141 12.04 -20.23 1.00
C GLN A 141 10.55 -19.85 1.15
N GLY A 142 9.93 -19.46 0.04
CA GLY A 142 8.54 -19.01 0.01
C GLY A 142 8.30 -17.63 0.62
N LEU A 143 9.35 -16.89 0.99
CA LEU A 143 9.23 -15.47 1.37
C LEU A 143 9.15 -14.63 0.10
N VAL A 144 8.06 -13.87 -0.06
CA VAL A 144 7.83 -12.95 -1.16
C VAL A 144 7.75 -11.54 -0.61
N VAL A 145 8.62 -10.65 -1.11
CA VAL A 145 8.74 -9.27 -0.64
C VAL A 145 8.48 -8.30 -1.77
N GLY A 146 7.41 -7.54 -1.67
CA GLY A 146 7.06 -6.46 -2.57
C GLY A 146 7.32 -5.08 -1.99
N LEU A 147 7.05 -4.05 -2.79
CA LEU A 147 7.13 -2.65 -2.39
C LEU A 147 5.93 -1.88 -2.92
N GLN A 148 5.25 -1.13 -2.05
CA GLN A 148 4.20 -0.24 -2.51
C GLN A 148 4.80 1.09 -2.96
N LEU A 149 4.44 1.51 -4.17
CA LEU A 149 4.82 2.81 -4.76
C LEU A 149 3.65 3.78 -4.68
N THR A 150 3.93 5.04 -4.36
CA THR A 150 2.88 6.03 -4.16
C THR A 150 3.27 7.44 -4.63
N HIS A 151 2.24 8.24 -4.90
CA HIS A 151 2.28 9.69 -4.95
C HIS A 151 1.06 10.21 -4.19
N SER A 152 1.28 11.03 -3.18
CA SER A 152 0.24 11.39 -2.20
C SER A 152 -0.77 12.41 -2.71
N GLY A 153 -0.52 13.03 -3.87
CA GLY A 153 -1.46 13.88 -4.55
C GLY A 153 -1.90 15.07 -3.69
N ARG A 154 -3.18 15.14 -3.40
CA ARG A 154 -3.79 16.18 -2.56
C ARG A 154 -3.21 16.25 -1.15
N PHE A 155 -2.67 15.13 -0.65
CA PHE A 155 -2.10 15.02 0.69
C PHE A 155 -0.58 15.27 0.75
N CYS A 156 0.03 15.81 -0.31
CA CYS A 156 1.47 16.05 -0.33
C CYS A 156 1.90 17.04 0.75
N LYS A 157 2.92 16.63 1.50
CA LYS A 157 3.68 17.42 2.50
C LYS A 157 5.16 17.04 2.40
N PRO A 158 5.82 17.37 1.28
CA PRO A 158 7.19 16.89 1.04
C PRO A 158 8.25 17.53 1.93
N ASN A 159 8.03 18.80 2.34
CA ASN A 159 9.05 19.63 2.97
C ASN A 159 8.76 19.97 4.44
N ASP A 160 7.48 20.03 4.83
CA ASP A 160 7.04 20.43 6.16
C ASP A 160 5.78 19.63 6.53
N ASP A 161 5.75 19.04 7.72
CA ASP A 161 4.61 18.21 8.18
C ASP A 161 3.38 19.07 8.56
N ALA A 162 3.57 20.36 8.82
CA ALA A 162 2.47 21.30 9.07
C ALA A 162 1.93 21.95 7.78
N ARG A 163 2.67 21.86 6.65
CA ARG A 163 2.35 22.57 5.42
C ARG A 163 1.98 21.62 4.29
N MET A 164 0.75 21.75 3.78
CA MET A 164 0.31 21.07 2.57
C MET A 164 0.89 21.73 1.31
N GLU A 165 1.35 20.89 0.38
CA GLU A 165 1.82 21.27 -0.96
C GLU A 165 1.11 20.38 -2.02
N PRO A 166 -0.22 20.51 -2.16
CA PRO A 166 -1.04 19.57 -2.92
C PRO A 166 -0.71 19.57 -4.42
N ARG A 167 -0.66 18.37 -5.00
CA ARG A 167 -0.68 18.10 -6.44
C ARG A 167 -1.99 17.41 -6.75
N VAL A 168 -2.86 17.99 -7.59
CA VAL A 168 -4.22 17.51 -7.79
C VAL A 168 -4.51 17.29 -9.26
N LEU A 169 -5.40 16.34 -9.56
CA LEU A 169 -5.84 16.05 -10.93
C LEU A 169 -6.97 16.97 -11.36
N TYR A 170 -7.82 17.39 -10.41
CA TYR A 170 -8.97 18.26 -10.65
C TYR A 170 -9.34 19.01 -9.38
N HIS A 171 -10.06 20.11 -9.54
CA HIS A 171 -10.65 20.85 -8.43
C HIS A 171 -11.88 20.13 -7.87
N HIS A 172 -11.83 19.76 -6.58
CA HIS A 172 -12.91 19.07 -5.90
C HIS A 172 -13.70 20.05 -5.03
N PRO A 173 -15.03 20.21 -5.24
CA PRO A 173 -15.83 21.28 -4.61
C PRO A 173 -15.83 21.22 -3.07
N LEU A 174 -15.70 20.03 -2.49
CA LEU A 174 -15.70 19.84 -1.03
C LEU A 174 -14.29 19.71 -0.45
N LEU A 175 -13.36 19.06 -1.17
CA LEU A 175 -12.04 18.75 -0.61
C LEU A 175 -11.07 19.92 -0.72
N ASP A 176 -11.15 20.74 -1.76
CA ASP A 176 -10.21 21.84 -1.96
C ASP A 176 -10.12 22.76 -0.75
N GLY A 177 -11.27 23.10 -0.14
CA GLY A 177 -11.30 23.94 1.05
C GLY A 177 -10.62 23.35 2.30
N LYS A 178 -10.36 22.02 2.32
CA LYS A 178 -9.67 21.35 3.43
C LYS A 178 -8.13 21.38 3.28
N PHE A 179 -7.63 21.54 2.07
CA PHE A 179 -6.21 21.42 1.75
C PHE A 179 -5.51 22.76 1.51
N GLY A 180 -6.20 23.85 1.76
CA GLY A 180 -5.67 25.21 1.67
C GLY A 180 -6.37 26.05 0.59
N PRO A 181 -5.96 27.31 0.41
CA PRO A 181 -6.51 28.19 -0.61
C PRO A 181 -6.24 27.61 -2.00
N LYS A 182 -7.17 27.84 -2.94
CA LYS A 182 -7.11 27.29 -4.31
C LYS A 182 -5.79 27.59 -5.02
N GLU A 183 -5.17 28.71 -4.72
CA GLU A 183 -3.90 29.16 -5.29
C GLU A 183 -2.71 28.27 -4.93
N ARG A 184 -2.84 27.44 -3.89
CA ARG A 184 -1.82 26.44 -3.48
C ARG A 184 -2.04 25.07 -4.11
N LEU A 185 -3.22 24.83 -4.71
CA LEU A 185 -3.52 23.58 -5.36
C LEU A 185 -2.89 23.57 -6.76
N VAL A 186 -1.82 22.83 -6.94
CA VAL A 186 -1.18 22.69 -8.25
C VAL A 186 -1.93 21.65 -9.06
N LEU A 187 -2.65 22.11 -10.08
CA LEU A 187 -3.35 21.23 -11.03
C LEU A 187 -2.33 20.64 -12.00
N MET A 188 -2.27 19.31 -12.04
CA MET A 188 -1.37 18.58 -12.92
C MET A 188 -1.88 18.59 -14.36
N SER A 189 -1.01 18.98 -15.29
CA SER A 189 -1.25 18.87 -16.73
C SER A 189 -1.10 17.41 -17.20
N ASP A 190 -1.53 17.10 -18.43
CA ASP A 190 -1.27 15.80 -19.07
C ASP A 190 0.21 15.52 -19.24
N GLY A 191 1.02 16.57 -19.42
CA GLY A 191 2.48 16.47 -19.45
C GLY A 191 3.06 16.04 -18.11
N ASP A 192 2.57 16.61 -17.00
CA ASP A 192 2.99 16.23 -15.65
C ASP A 192 2.63 14.78 -15.35
N ILE A 193 1.45 14.34 -15.79
CA ILE A 193 0.98 12.96 -15.60
C ILE A 193 1.86 11.98 -16.40
N ARG A 194 2.16 12.29 -17.67
CA ARG A 194 3.07 11.45 -18.47
C ARG A 194 4.45 11.33 -17.80
N ALA A 195 5.01 12.43 -17.31
CA ALA A 195 6.27 12.41 -16.57
C ALA A 195 6.18 11.57 -15.29
N LEU A 196 5.05 11.66 -14.57
CA LEU A 196 4.83 10.85 -13.37
C LEU A 196 4.72 9.35 -13.68
N ILE A 197 4.07 8.96 -14.78
CA ILE A 197 4.01 7.56 -15.22
C ILE A 197 5.43 7.02 -15.42
N GLU A 198 6.30 7.78 -16.10
CA GLU A 198 7.71 7.40 -16.26
C GLU A 198 8.44 7.26 -14.91
N ASP A 199 8.15 8.14 -13.94
CA ASP A 199 8.72 8.03 -12.60
C ASP A 199 8.29 6.74 -11.89
N PHE A 200 7.01 6.33 -12.02
CA PHE A 200 6.54 5.04 -11.52
C PHE A 200 7.25 3.86 -12.18
N VAL A 201 7.42 3.90 -13.50
CA VAL A 201 8.15 2.86 -14.25
C VAL A 201 9.61 2.78 -13.78
N VAL A 202 10.29 3.92 -13.64
CA VAL A 202 11.66 3.98 -13.15
C VAL A 202 11.74 3.47 -11.70
N ALA A 203 10.80 3.85 -10.84
CA ALA A 203 10.75 3.37 -9.46
C ALA A 203 10.53 1.85 -9.39
N ALA A 204 9.66 1.29 -10.23
CA ALA A 204 9.43 -0.16 -10.31
C ALA A 204 10.70 -0.91 -10.76
N LYS A 205 11.39 -0.40 -11.80
CA LYS A 205 12.68 -0.97 -12.25
C LYS A 205 13.74 -0.93 -11.15
N ARG A 206 13.83 0.16 -10.40
CA ARG A 206 14.73 0.28 -9.25
C ARG A 206 14.39 -0.70 -8.13
N ALA A 207 13.11 -0.85 -7.80
CA ALA A 207 12.66 -1.84 -6.82
C ALA A 207 13.09 -3.27 -7.24
N TRP A 208 12.87 -3.63 -8.50
CA TRP A 208 13.33 -4.90 -9.06
C TRP A 208 14.86 -5.06 -8.97
N GLN A 209 15.62 -4.03 -9.32
CA GLN A 209 17.08 -4.03 -9.27
C GLN A 209 17.64 -4.38 -7.88
N VAL A 210 16.96 -3.96 -6.80
CA VAL A 210 17.37 -4.24 -5.41
C VAL A 210 16.62 -5.44 -4.80
N GLY A 211 15.96 -6.25 -5.66
CA GLY A 211 15.46 -7.59 -5.31
C GLY A 211 14.03 -7.66 -4.80
N PHE A 212 13.24 -6.59 -4.85
CA PHE A 212 11.78 -6.70 -4.62
C PHE A 212 11.15 -7.51 -5.75
N GLN A 213 10.25 -8.43 -5.42
CA GLN A 213 9.69 -9.40 -6.35
C GLN A 213 8.42 -8.91 -7.06
N PHE A 214 7.79 -7.87 -6.54
CA PHE A 214 6.69 -7.16 -7.17
C PHE A 214 6.60 -5.73 -6.63
N VAL A 215 5.85 -4.89 -7.33
CA VAL A 215 5.42 -3.58 -6.83
C VAL A 215 3.91 -3.51 -6.79
N ASP A 216 3.39 -2.75 -5.84
CA ASP A 216 1.98 -2.41 -5.69
C ASP A 216 1.82 -0.91 -5.89
N LEU A 217 0.89 -0.50 -6.75
CA LEU A 217 0.61 0.91 -7.03
C LEU A 217 -0.55 1.37 -6.15
N LYS A 218 -0.29 2.33 -5.27
CA LYS A 218 -1.29 2.78 -4.30
C LYS A 218 -2.42 3.60 -4.94
N HIS A 219 -3.63 3.02 -4.99
CA HIS A 219 -4.86 3.64 -5.49
C HIS A 219 -5.93 3.80 -4.38
N CYS A 220 -5.53 4.16 -3.17
CA CYS A 220 -6.41 4.28 -2.00
C CYS A 220 -6.13 5.57 -1.21
N HIS A 221 -6.89 5.80 -0.13
CA HIS A 221 -6.77 6.91 0.82
C HIS A 221 -6.94 8.32 0.23
N GLY A 222 -7.55 8.47 -0.94
CA GLY A 222 -7.65 9.77 -1.61
C GLY A 222 -6.33 10.29 -2.19
N TYR A 223 -5.29 9.44 -2.27
CA TYR A 223 -4.02 9.80 -2.90
C TYR A 223 -4.16 9.91 -4.42
N LEU A 224 -3.10 10.29 -5.12
CA LEU A 224 -3.18 10.63 -6.53
C LEU A 224 -3.75 9.50 -7.39
N GLY A 225 -3.32 8.24 -7.18
CA GLY A 225 -3.87 7.08 -7.86
C GLY A 225 -5.39 6.93 -7.65
N HIS A 226 -5.88 7.22 -6.44
CA HIS A 226 -7.32 7.21 -6.15
C HIS A 226 -8.06 8.37 -6.83
N GLU A 227 -7.44 9.55 -6.96
CA GLU A 227 -8.05 10.68 -7.67
C GLU A 227 -8.35 10.36 -9.14
N PHE A 228 -7.52 9.55 -9.81
CA PHE A 228 -7.78 9.11 -11.19
C PHE A 228 -9.12 8.37 -11.32
N LEU A 229 -9.51 7.57 -10.33
CA LEU A 229 -10.79 6.84 -10.34
C LEU A 229 -12.02 7.77 -10.29
N SER A 230 -11.83 9.03 -9.92
CA SER A 230 -12.91 10.03 -9.81
C SER A 230 -12.71 11.27 -10.68
N ALA A 231 -11.72 11.25 -11.58
CA ALA A 231 -11.31 12.40 -12.40
C ALA A 231 -12.25 12.73 -13.58
N LYS A 232 -13.56 12.47 -13.44
CA LYS A 232 -14.59 12.61 -14.50
C LYS A 232 -14.71 14.04 -15.06
N THR A 233 -14.43 15.04 -14.24
CA THR A 233 -14.50 16.46 -14.62
C THR A 233 -13.15 17.04 -15.07
N ARG A 234 -12.10 16.23 -15.01
CA ARG A 234 -10.79 16.67 -15.44
C ARG A 234 -10.74 16.77 -16.97
N PRO A 235 -10.29 17.91 -17.54
CA PRO A 235 -10.06 18.00 -18.99
C PRO A 235 -8.78 17.26 -19.40
N GLY A 236 -8.68 16.85 -20.66
CA GLY A 236 -7.49 16.20 -21.24
C GLY A 236 -7.58 14.68 -21.27
N ASP A 237 -6.44 14.03 -21.57
CA ASP A 237 -6.36 12.60 -21.88
C ASP A 237 -6.64 11.69 -20.68
N TYR A 238 -6.45 12.20 -19.44
CA TYR A 238 -6.56 11.44 -18.19
C TYR A 238 -7.79 11.83 -17.37
N GLY A 239 -8.89 12.18 -18.02
CA GLY A 239 -10.15 12.54 -17.39
C GLY A 239 -11.34 12.13 -18.25
N GLY A 240 -12.57 12.41 -17.79
CA GLY A 240 -13.80 12.17 -18.55
C GLY A 240 -14.55 10.91 -18.17
N SER A 241 -15.10 10.17 -19.14
CA SER A 241 -15.95 8.99 -18.90
C SER A 241 -15.16 7.79 -18.39
N MET A 242 -15.85 6.76 -17.86
CA MET A 242 -15.23 5.52 -17.36
C MET A 242 -14.28 4.83 -18.37
N ARG A 243 -14.45 5.06 -19.66
CA ARG A 243 -13.52 4.54 -20.70
C ARG A 243 -12.13 5.13 -20.62
N SER A 244 -11.99 6.38 -20.18
CA SER A 244 -10.66 6.98 -19.96
C SER A 244 -9.96 6.43 -18.71
N GLU A 245 -10.72 5.89 -17.76
CA GLU A 245 -10.20 5.20 -16.57
C GLU A 245 -9.65 3.81 -16.92
N GLU A 246 -10.23 3.12 -17.92
CA GLU A 246 -9.70 1.85 -18.45
C GLU A 246 -8.31 2.03 -19.07
N HIS A 247 -8.06 3.12 -19.76
CA HIS A 247 -6.73 3.41 -20.33
C HIS A 247 -5.65 3.66 -19.28
N THR A 248 -6.00 4.14 -18.09
CA THR A 248 -5.04 4.28 -16.98
C THR A 248 -4.76 2.96 -16.29
N SER A 249 -5.66 1.98 -16.36
CA SER A 249 -5.46 0.63 -15.80
C SER A 249 -4.80 -0.34 -16.78
N GLU A 250 -4.90 -0.12 -18.10
CA GLU A 250 -4.20 -0.93 -19.11
C GLU A 250 -2.67 -0.76 -19.06
N LEU A 251 -2.16 0.35 -18.55
CA LEU A 251 -0.74 0.53 -18.27
C LEU A 251 -0.21 -0.43 -17.17
N GLN A 252 -1.09 -1.19 -16.50
CA GLN A 252 -0.73 -2.19 -15.48
C GLN A 252 -0.49 -3.59 -16.08
N SER A 253 -0.74 -3.82 -17.37
CA SER A 253 -0.72 -5.16 -17.98
C SER A 253 0.46 -5.46 -18.92
N HIS A 254 1.47 -4.59 -18.99
CA HIS A 254 2.66 -4.79 -19.83
C HIS A 254 3.96 -4.87 -19.04
#